data_9ff9dbc15e5723f087a54971b190810f
#
_entry.id   9ff9dbc15e5723f087a54971b190810f
#
_cell.length_a   1.000
_cell.length_b   1.000
_cell.length_c   1.000
_cell.angle_alpha   90.00
_cell.angle_beta   90.00
_cell.angle_gamma   90.00
#
_symmetry.space_group_name_H-M   'P 1'
#
loop_
_entity.id
_entity.type
_entity.pdbx_description
1 polymer ?
#
loop_
_entity_poly.entity_id
_entity_poly.type
_entity_poly.pdbx_seq_one_letter_code
_entity_poly.pdbx_strand_id
1 'polypeptide(L)'
;ALVVTDPMMVKLGNTAKITDILEKEGTQYAIFDGVISEPTDRIIEAGLKVWNDEKCDFLIAVGGGSPIDAMKAIGAVATSGCSVNDFLGKVITVPTPPMVAIPTTSGTGSEATQFTIITNTEKDIKMLLKGAVLMPDLAIDDPAFTMTAPPSVTAATGLDALCHASEAYTSRKAQPM
;
A
#
# COMPACT_ATOMS: atom_id res chain seq x y z
N ALA A 1 -0.37 16.01 -0.02
CA ALA A 1 -0.22 14.54 0.04
C ALA A 1 -1.57 13.85 0.25
N LEU A 2 -1.71 12.60 -0.22
CA LEU A 2 -2.75 11.69 0.25
C LEU A 2 -2.12 10.65 1.19
N VAL A 3 -2.55 10.64 2.46
CA VAL A 3 -2.14 9.62 3.44
C VAL A 3 -3.16 8.49 3.40
N VAL A 4 -2.75 7.33 2.86
CA VAL A 4 -3.57 6.13 2.73
C VAL A 4 -3.32 5.22 3.93
N THR A 5 -4.37 4.88 4.65
CA THR A 5 -4.24 4.15 5.92
C THR A 5 -5.52 3.37 6.25
N ASP A 6 -5.56 2.76 7.41
CA ASP A 6 -6.74 2.11 7.97
C ASP A 6 -7.18 2.78 9.28
N PRO A 7 -8.44 2.57 9.72
CA PRO A 7 -8.96 3.20 10.94
C PRO A 7 -8.19 2.82 12.21
N MET A 8 -7.54 1.65 12.23
CA MET A 8 -6.76 1.22 13.39
C MET A 8 -5.48 2.04 13.52
N MET A 9 -4.80 2.34 12.41
CA MET A 9 -3.60 3.19 12.41
C MET A 9 -3.91 4.61 12.88
N VAL A 10 -5.07 5.14 12.49
CA VAL A 10 -5.56 6.43 13.00
C VAL A 10 -5.79 6.35 14.52
N LYS A 11 -6.52 5.34 14.99
CA LYS A 11 -6.84 5.13 16.42
C LYS A 11 -5.59 4.92 17.28
N LEU A 12 -4.57 4.23 16.76
CA LEU A 12 -3.31 3.97 17.49
C LEU A 12 -2.33 5.15 17.43
N GLY A 13 -2.66 6.23 16.72
CA GLY A 13 -1.81 7.40 16.57
C GLY A 13 -0.61 7.22 15.64
N ASN A 14 -0.54 6.11 14.89
CA ASN A 14 0.53 5.90 13.91
C ASN A 14 0.43 6.90 12.76
N THR A 15 -0.79 7.18 12.30
CA THR A 15 -1.03 8.21 11.27
C THR A 15 -0.64 9.59 11.77
N ALA A 16 -0.95 9.92 13.04
CA ALA A 16 -0.61 11.21 13.65
C ALA A 16 0.90 11.49 13.64
N LYS A 17 1.75 10.47 13.85
CA LYS A 17 3.21 10.63 13.77
C LYS A 17 3.68 11.20 12.44
N ILE A 18 2.96 10.92 11.35
CA ILE A 18 3.28 11.42 10.02
C ILE A 18 2.62 12.76 9.76
N THR A 19 1.32 12.89 10.09
CA THR A 19 0.60 14.14 9.85
C THR A 19 1.16 15.31 10.66
N ASP A 20 1.62 15.08 11.90
CA ASP A 20 2.29 16.10 12.72
C ASP A 20 3.58 16.62 12.05
N ILE A 21 4.31 15.73 11.36
CA ILE A 21 5.52 16.13 10.60
C ILE A 21 5.11 16.95 9.37
N LEU A 22 4.10 16.50 8.61
CA LEU A 22 3.61 17.21 7.44
C LEU A 22 3.12 18.62 7.81
N GLU A 23 2.38 18.75 8.92
CA GLU A 23 1.91 20.05 9.44
C GLU A 23 3.09 20.95 9.82
N LYS A 24 4.08 20.43 10.54
CA LYS A 24 5.27 21.16 10.93
C LYS A 24 6.07 21.67 9.73
N GLU A 25 6.12 20.89 8.66
CA GLU A 25 6.80 21.26 7.41
C GLU A 25 5.89 22.08 6.47
N GLY A 26 4.66 22.41 6.89
CA GLY A 26 3.72 23.19 6.09
C GLY A 26 3.19 22.46 4.85
N THR A 27 3.28 21.13 4.83
CA THR A 27 2.80 20.31 3.72
C THR A 27 1.31 19.99 3.90
N GLN A 28 0.50 20.37 2.91
CA GLN A 28 -0.93 20.05 2.93
C GLN A 28 -1.13 18.54 2.71
N TYR A 29 -2.12 17.98 3.40
CA TYR A 29 -2.45 16.57 3.28
C TYR A 29 -3.95 16.30 3.45
N ALA A 30 -4.40 15.18 2.91
CA ALA A 30 -5.69 14.58 3.20
C ALA A 30 -5.46 13.16 3.71
N ILE A 31 -6.37 12.64 4.54
CA ILE A 31 -6.31 11.27 5.05
C ILE A 31 -7.41 10.46 4.38
N PHE A 32 -7.04 9.32 3.82
CA PHE A 32 -7.95 8.27 3.39
C PHE A 32 -7.75 7.04 4.26
N ASP A 33 -8.60 6.86 5.25
CA ASP A 33 -8.59 5.74 6.21
C ASP A 33 -9.57 4.61 5.85
N GLY A 34 -10.03 4.60 4.59
CA GLY A 34 -11.04 3.66 4.11
C GLY A 34 -10.53 2.24 3.84
N VAL A 35 -9.26 1.92 4.12
CA VAL A 35 -8.72 0.56 3.88
C VAL A 35 -9.02 -0.34 5.09
N ILE A 36 -10.28 -0.76 5.22
CA ILE A 36 -10.78 -1.52 6.38
C ILE A 36 -10.47 -3.01 6.33
N SER A 37 -10.00 -3.52 5.19
CA SER A 37 -9.70 -4.94 4.95
C SER A 37 -8.76 -5.08 3.75
N GLU A 38 -8.70 -6.27 3.14
CA GLU A 38 -8.10 -6.43 1.82
C GLU A 38 -8.65 -5.39 0.84
N PRO A 39 -7.79 -4.65 0.10
CA PRO A 39 -8.27 -3.57 -0.75
C PRO A 39 -9.09 -4.12 -1.93
N THR A 40 -10.21 -3.48 -2.17
CA THR A 40 -11.13 -3.78 -3.27
C THR A 40 -11.11 -2.66 -4.31
N ASP A 41 -11.59 -2.96 -5.50
CA ASP A 41 -11.80 -1.94 -6.55
C ASP A 41 -12.59 -0.74 -6.05
N ARG A 42 -13.62 -0.95 -5.20
CA ARG A 42 -14.42 0.13 -4.60
C ARG A 42 -13.62 0.99 -3.61
N ILE A 43 -12.74 0.38 -2.84
CA ILE A 43 -11.84 1.10 -1.93
C ILE A 43 -10.87 1.98 -2.75
N ILE A 44 -10.36 1.45 -3.87
CA ILE A 44 -9.48 2.21 -4.76
C ILE A 44 -10.22 3.40 -5.39
N GLU A 45 -11.45 3.21 -5.85
CA GLU A 45 -12.30 4.30 -6.38
C GLU A 45 -12.57 5.38 -5.32
N ALA A 46 -12.85 4.98 -4.07
CA ALA A 46 -13.05 5.93 -2.98
C ALA A 46 -11.78 6.73 -2.66
N GLY A 47 -10.61 6.07 -2.63
CA GLY A 47 -9.33 6.74 -2.44
C GLY A 47 -8.97 7.67 -3.60
N LEU A 48 -9.24 7.27 -4.85
CA LEU A 48 -9.07 8.10 -6.03
C LEU A 48 -9.95 9.36 -5.98
N LYS A 49 -11.18 9.23 -5.44
CA LYS A 49 -12.06 10.40 -5.26
C LYS A 49 -11.43 11.42 -4.31
N VAL A 50 -10.91 10.98 -3.16
CA VAL A 50 -10.22 11.87 -2.20
C VAL A 50 -8.98 12.51 -2.85
N TRP A 51 -8.18 11.72 -3.58
CA TRP A 51 -7.03 12.21 -4.34
C TRP A 51 -7.38 13.38 -5.25
N ASN A 52 -8.46 13.23 -6.03
CA ASN A 52 -8.90 14.25 -6.99
C ASN A 52 -9.51 15.46 -6.31
N ASP A 53 -10.39 15.27 -5.30
CA ASP A 53 -11.09 16.33 -4.59
C ASP A 53 -10.08 17.24 -3.86
N GLU A 54 -9.07 16.66 -3.22
CA GLU A 54 -8.04 17.35 -2.45
C GLU A 54 -6.81 17.75 -3.30
N LYS A 55 -6.81 17.43 -4.61
CA LYS A 55 -5.73 17.75 -5.56
C LYS A 55 -4.36 17.34 -5.06
N CYS A 56 -4.27 16.12 -4.55
CA CYS A 56 -3.01 15.57 -4.06
C CYS A 56 -2.01 15.37 -5.21
N ASP A 57 -0.72 15.38 -4.90
CA ASP A 57 0.39 15.27 -5.85
C ASP A 57 1.39 14.15 -5.50
N PHE A 58 1.34 13.62 -4.27
CA PHE A 58 2.08 12.43 -3.85
C PHE A 58 1.31 11.63 -2.81
N LEU A 59 1.74 10.39 -2.59
CA LEU A 59 1.07 9.41 -1.76
C LEU A 59 1.96 8.94 -0.61
N ILE A 60 1.37 8.76 0.56
CA ILE A 60 2.02 8.14 1.72
C ILE A 60 1.10 7.02 2.20
N ALA A 61 1.59 5.79 2.30
CA ALA A 61 0.87 4.72 2.97
C ALA A 61 1.42 4.48 4.38
N VAL A 62 0.53 4.42 5.37
CA VAL A 62 0.87 4.05 6.76
C VAL A 62 0.01 2.86 7.15
N GLY A 63 0.61 1.68 7.30
CA GLY A 63 -0.15 0.48 7.64
C GLY A 63 0.55 -0.81 7.23
N GLY A 64 -0.17 -1.91 7.28
CA GLY A 64 0.29 -3.19 6.75
C GLY A 64 0.26 -3.24 5.23
N GLY A 65 0.31 -4.45 4.66
CA GLY A 65 0.29 -4.63 3.20
C GLY A 65 -0.92 -4.01 2.52
N SER A 66 -2.12 -4.06 3.13
CA SER A 66 -3.36 -3.56 2.51
C SER A 66 -3.35 -2.06 2.22
N PRO A 67 -3.00 -1.15 3.16
CA PRO A 67 -2.85 0.27 2.85
C PRO A 67 -1.77 0.55 1.81
N ILE A 68 -0.64 -0.17 1.82
CA ILE A 68 0.43 0.00 0.84
C ILE A 68 -0.06 -0.44 -0.55
N ASP A 69 -0.73 -1.57 -0.64
CA ASP A 69 -1.32 -2.06 -1.89
C ASP A 69 -2.39 -1.12 -2.43
N ALA A 70 -3.25 -0.60 -1.56
CA ALA A 70 -4.24 0.41 -1.94
C ALA A 70 -3.56 1.69 -2.48
N MET A 71 -2.52 2.19 -1.82
CA MET A 71 -1.76 3.35 -2.27
C MET A 71 -1.22 3.16 -3.68
N LYS A 72 -0.57 2.02 -3.95
CA LYS A 72 -0.02 1.69 -5.28
C LYS A 72 -1.09 1.69 -6.36
N ALA A 73 -2.23 1.05 -6.06
CA ALA A 73 -3.34 0.99 -6.99
C ALA A 73 -3.96 2.38 -7.24
N ILE A 74 -4.16 3.20 -6.17
CA ILE A 74 -4.63 4.59 -6.30
C ILE A 74 -3.67 5.38 -7.18
N GLY A 75 -2.36 5.27 -6.96
CA GLY A 75 -1.34 5.94 -7.77
C GLY A 75 -1.42 5.57 -9.24
N ALA A 76 -1.61 4.29 -9.56
CA ALA A 76 -1.73 3.81 -10.93
C ALA A 76 -3.01 4.32 -11.63
N VAL A 77 -4.16 4.32 -10.94
CA VAL A 77 -5.42 4.81 -11.53
C VAL A 77 -5.46 6.33 -11.61
N ALA A 78 -4.81 7.04 -10.69
CA ALA A 78 -4.76 8.50 -10.68
C ALA A 78 -4.12 9.10 -11.94
N THR A 79 -3.12 8.42 -12.49
CA THR A 79 -2.41 8.89 -13.69
C THR A 79 -2.95 8.27 -14.97
N SER A 80 -3.43 7.02 -14.94
CA SER A 80 -3.93 6.34 -16.13
C SER A 80 -5.33 6.79 -16.55
N GLY A 81 -6.15 7.24 -15.61
CA GLY A 81 -7.57 7.50 -15.84
C GLY A 81 -8.43 6.26 -16.12
N CYS A 82 -7.84 5.05 -16.00
CA CYS A 82 -8.53 3.78 -16.20
C CYS A 82 -9.09 3.25 -14.87
N SER A 83 -10.03 2.31 -14.94
CA SER A 83 -10.42 1.52 -13.76
C SER A 83 -9.27 0.60 -13.34
N VAL A 84 -9.13 0.35 -12.04
CA VAL A 84 -8.15 -0.64 -11.53
C VAL A 84 -8.38 -2.03 -12.13
N ASN A 85 -9.62 -2.35 -12.47
CA ASN A 85 -10.02 -3.62 -13.08
C ASN A 85 -9.45 -3.80 -14.52
N ASP A 86 -9.14 -2.72 -15.21
CA ASP A 86 -8.57 -2.75 -16.57
C ASP A 86 -7.11 -3.22 -16.60
N PHE A 87 -6.44 -3.25 -15.46
CA PHE A 87 -5.07 -3.73 -15.33
C PHE A 87 -4.95 -5.25 -15.20
N LEU A 88 -6.05 -5.97 -15.00
CA LEU A 88 -6.01 -7.42 -14.88
C LEU A 88 -5.34 -8.07 -16.10
N GLY A 89 -4.31 -8.86 -15.84
CA GLY A 89 -3.54 -9.57 -16.89
C GLY A 89 -2.57 -8.69 -17.67
N LYS A 90 -2.44 -7.42 -17.34
CA LYS A 90 -1.52 -6.47 -17.98
C LYS A 90 -0.37 -6.09 -17.05
N VAL A 91 0.72 -5.62 -17.64
CA VAL A 91 1.81 -4.97 -16.89
C VAL A 91 1.51 -3.46 -16.86
N ILE A 92 1.50 -2.88 -15.66
CA ILE A 92 1.30 -1.45 -15.49
C ILE A 92 2.62 -0.75 -15.81
N THR A 93 2.57 0.16 -16.77
CA THR A 93 3.74 0.94 -17.24
C THR A 93 3.51 2.45 -17.15
N VAL A 94 2.29 2.86 -16.81
CA VAL A 94 1.96 4.28 -16.63
C VAL A 94 2.68 4.80 -15.40
N PRO A 95 3.43 5.91 -15.48
CA PRO A 95 4.09 6.50 -14.30
C PRO A 95 3.08 6.78 -13.19
N THR A 96 3.46 6.49 -11.97
CA THR A 96 2.68 6.82 -10.77
C THR A 96 3.17 8.14 -10.16
N PRO A 97 2.36 8.84 -9.37
CA PRO A 97 2.86 9.91 -8.50
C PRO A 97 3.91 9.36 -7.53
N PRO A 98 4.76 10.20 -6.93
CA PRO A 98 5.69 9.75 -5.91
C PRO A 98 4.98 9.02 -4.76
N MET A 99 5.54 7.91 -4.32
CA MET A 99 4.96 7.04 -3.29
C MET A 99 5.94 6.78 -2.14
N VAL A 100 5.46 6.99 -0.92
CA VAL A 100 6.18 6.65 0.31
C VAL A 100 5.42 5.55 1.04
N ALA A 101 6.09 4.46 1.39
CA ALA A 101 5.49 3.36 2.16
C ALA A 101 6.10 3.28 3.56
N ILE A 102 5.25 3.24 4.58
CA ILE A 102 5.62 3.12 6.00
C ILE A 102 4.91 1.89 6.57
N PRO A 103 5.55 0.70 6.52
CA PRO A 103 4.95 -0.52 6.99
C PRO A 103 4.81 -0.53 8.52
N THR A 104 3.68 -1.05 9.01
CA THR A 104 3.41 -1.26 10.43
C THR A 104 3.36 -2.74 10.79
N THR A 105 3.69 -3.61 9.84
CA THR A 105 3.82 -5.07 10.01
C THR A 105 5.11 -5.55 9.37
N SER A 106 5.74 -6.57 9.95
CA SER A 106 6.97 -7.17 9.43
C SER A 106 6.61 -8.50 8.76
N GLY A 107 6.38 -8.51 7.45
CA GLY A 107 5.97 -9.74 6.77
C GLY A 107 5.73 -9.58 5.28
N THR A 108 4.79 -8.74 4.88
CA THR A 108 4.32 -8.68 3.48
C THR A 108 5.36 -8.22 2.46
N GLY A 109 6.28 -7.34 2.88
CA GLY A 109 7.26 -6.75 1.97
C GLY A 109 6.64 -5.85 0.88
N SER A 110 5.37 -5.43 1.06
CA SER A 110 4.69 -4.61 0.05
C SER A 110 5.41 -3.29 -0.21
N GLU A 111 6.14 -2.75 0.76
CA GLU A 111 6.96 -1.54 0.64
C GLU A 111 8.13 -1.67 -0.35
N ALA A 112 8.55 -2.90 -0.65
CA ALA A 112 9.69 -3.20 -1.50
C ALA A 112 9.34 -4.06 -2.73
N THR A 113 8.06 -4.12 -3.12
CA THR A 113 7.60 -4.94 -4.24
C THR A 113 6.95 -4.15 -5.35
N GLN A 114 7.02 -4.70 -6.57
CA GLN A 114 6.35 -4.16 -7.76
C GLN A 114 4.93 -4.73 -7.97
N PHE A 115 4.34 -5.27 -6.92
CA PHE A 115 3.04 -5.92 -6.97
C PHE A 115 2.03 -5.18 -6.10
N THR A 116 0.75 -5.32 -6.44
CA THR A 116 -0.37 -4.96 -5.59
C THR A 116 -1.52 -5.95 -5.81
N ILE A 117 -2.20 -6.31 -4.73
CA ILE A 117 -3.32 -7.27 -4.77
C ILE A 117 -4.61 -6.52 -4.47
N ILE A 118 -5.51 -6.51 -5.45
CA ILE A 118 -6.80 -5.82 -5.35
C ILE A 118 -7.91 -6.80 -5.69
N THR A 119 -8.94 -6.86 -4.86
CA THR A 119 -10.11 -7.70 -5.12
C THR A 119 -11.09 -6.97 -6.06
N ASN A 120 -11.38 -7.59 -7.21
CA ASN A 120 -12.48 -7.18 -8.05
C ASN A 120 -13.78 -7.67 -7.42
N THR A 121 -14.63 -6.76 -6.96
CA THR A 121 -15.85 -7.10 -6.21
C THR A 121 -16.96 -7.64 -7.10
N GLU A 122 -16.97 -7.32 -8.38
CA GLU A 122 -17.99 -7.83 -9.33
C GLU A 122 -17.73 -9.30 -9.70
N LYS A 123 -16.45 -9.65 -9.90
CA LYS A 123 -16.05 -11.00 -10.33
C LYS A 123 -15.65 -11.90 -9.16
N ASP A 124 -15.56 -11.35 -7.96
CA ASP A 124 -15.07 -12.02 -6.74
C ASP A 124 -13.69 -12.70 -6.95
N ILE A 125 -12.75 -11.95 -7.54
CA ILE A 125 -11.40 -12.45 -7.80
C ILE A 125 -10.34 -11.52 -7.23
N LYS A 126 -9.27 -12.11 -6.66
CA LYS A 126 -8.06 -11.40 -6.29
C LYS A 126 -7.19 -11.18 -7.53
N MET A 127 -7.02 -9.92 -7.89
CA MET A 127 -6.18 -9.51 -9.01
C MET A 127 -4.76 -9.26 -8.52
N LEU A 128 -3.80 -10.04 -8.99
CA LEU A 128 -2.39 -9.71 -8.84
C LEU A 128 -2.00 -8.74 -9.96
N LEU A 129 -1.87 -7.48 -9.62
CA LEU A 129 -1.42 -6.43 -10.53
C LEU A 129 0.10 -6.25 -10.37
N LYS A 130 0.79 -5.94 -11.46
CA LYS A 130 2.25 -5.82 -11.47
C LYS A 130 2.74 -4.72 -12.40
N GLY A 131 3.85 -4.12 -12.01
CA GLY A 131 4.57 -3.13 -12.83
C GLY A 131 5.70 -2.52 -12.02
N ALA A 132 6.85 -2.27 -12.63
CA ALA A 132 7.99 -1.64 -11.95
C ALA A 132 7.62 -0.27 -11.35
N VAL A 133 6.67 0.42 -11.97
CA VAL A 133 6.13 1.71 -11.52
C VAL A 133 5.35 1.64 -10.21
N LEU A 134 4.94 0.44 -9.77
CA LEU A 134 4.24 0.24 -8.49
C LEU A 134 5.19 0.13 -7.29
N MET A 135 6.50 0.07 -7.53
CA MET A 135 7.46 0.08 -6.43
C MET A 135 7.48 1.47 -5.80
N PRO A 136 7.26 1.60 -4.47
CA PRO A 136 7.38 2.89 -3.81
C PRO A 136 8.75 3.52 -4.02
N ASP A 137 8.78 4.85 -4.16
CA ASP A 137 10.04 5.60 -4.31
C ASP A 137 10.86 5.61 -3.01
N LEU A 138 10.16 5.51 -1.87
CA LEU A 138 10.77 5.46 -0.55
C LEU A 138 10.01 4.49 0.35
N ALA A 139 10.73 3.57 0.99
CA ALA A 139 10.26 2.76 2.10
C ALA A 139 10.90 3.24 3.40
N ILE A 140 10.09 3.43 4.44
CA ILE A 140 10.56 3.84 5.78
C ILE A 140 10.27 2.70 6.75
N ASP A 141 11.25 1.84 6.97
CA ASP A 141 11.17 0.68 7.86
C ASP A 141 11.64 1.09 9.26
N ASP A 142 10.74 1.72 10.02
CA ASP A 142 10.99 2.11 11.40
C ASP A 142 10.26 1.18 12.37
N PRO A 143 10.98 0.43 13.23
CA PRO A 143 10.37 -0.48 14.20
C PRO A 143 9.38 0.20 15.14
N ALA A 144 9.46 1.52 15.34
CA ALA A 144 8.50 2.27 16.16
C ALA A 144 7.05 2.17 15.62
N PHE A 145 6.86 1.89 14.35
CA PHE A 145 5.53 1.69 13.75
C PHE A 145 5.01 0.26 13.94
N THR A 146 5.87 -0.72 14.15
CA THR A 146 5.46 -2.12 14.35
C THR A 146 5.18 -2.47 15.81
N MET A 147 5.60 -1.64 16.76
CA MET A 147 5.44 -1.89 18.19
C MET A 147 3.99 -1.92 18.69
N THR A 148 3.07 -1.36 17.92
CA THR A 148 1.63 -1.36 18.22
C THR A 148 0.90 -2.60 17.69
N ALA A 149 1.59 -3.46 16.92
CA ALA A 149 0.99 -4.66 16.36
C ALA A 149 0.69 -5.70 17.47
N PRO A 150 -0.52 -6.28 17.50
CA PRO A 150 -0.83 -7.36 18.44
C PRO A 150 0.07 -8.59 18.19
N PRO A 151 0.34 -9.41 19.23
CA PRO A 151 1.15 -10.62 19.08
C PRO A 151 0.65 -11.57 17.97
N SER A 152 -0.67 -11.69 17.78
CA SER A 152 -1.26 -12.50 16.71
C SER A 152 -0.93 -11.98 15.31
N VAL A 153 -0.92 -10.67 15.12
CA VAL A 153 -0.52 -10.05 13.84
C VAL A 153 0.97 -10.25 13.61
N THR A 154 1.80 -10.01 14.62
CA THR A 154 3.26 -10.23 14.55
C THR A 154 3.58 -11.68 14.18
N ALA A 155 2.90 -12.66 14.80
CA ALA A 155 3.10 -14.08 14.49
C ALA A 155 2.66 -14.41 13.05
N ALA A 156 1.48 -13.93 12.63
CA ALA A 156 0.96 -14.21 11.28
C ALA A 156 1.85 -13.60 10.20
N THR A 157 2.27 -12.34 10.37
CA THR A 157 3.13 -11.67 9.38
C THR A 157 4.56 -12.22 9.39
N GLY A 158 5.07 -12.64 10.54
CA GLY A 158 6.37 -13.34 10.63
C GLY A 158 6.37 -14.69 9.90
N LEU A 159 5.27 -15.45 9.99
CA LEU A 159 5.09 -16.69 9.21
C LEU A 159 4.95 -16.38 7.71
N ASP A 160 4.27 -15.31 7.35
CA ASP A 160 4.16 -14.85 5.97
C ASP A 160 5.56 -14.53 5.38
N ALA A 161 6.41 -13.81 6.12
CA ALA A 161 7.80 -13.55 5.73
C ALA A 161 8.60 -14.87 5.53
N LEU A 162 8.41 -15.85 6.43
CA LEU A 162 9.05 -17.17 6.30
C LEU A 162 8.57 -17.91 5.04
N CYS A 163 7.27 -17.87 4.75
CA CYS A 163 6.69 -18.42 3.53
C CYS A 163 7.30 -17.77 2.29
N HIS A 164 7.35 -16.44 2.24
CA HIS A 164 7.94 -15.70 1.13
C HIS A 164 9.42 -16.08 0.91
N ALA A 165 10.21 -16.15 1.98
CA ALA A 165 11.61 -16.54 1.89
C ALA A 165 11.78 -18.00 1.38
N SER A 166 10.94 -18.90 1.89
CA SER A 166 10.96 -20.32 1.49
C SER A 166 10.54 -20.49 0.03
N GLU A 167 9.50 -19.79 -0.40
CA GLU A 167 9.04 -19.82 -1.79
C GLU A 167 10.06 -19.20 -2.74
N ALA A 168 10.69 -18.10 -2.36
CA ALA A 168 11.77 -17.48 -3.12
C ALA A 168 12.94 -18.46 -3.31
N TYR A 169 13.34 -19.16 -2.25
CA TYR A 169 14.42 -20.15 -2.28
C TYR A 169 14.10 -21.36 -3.17
N THR A 170 12.87 -21.86 -3.13
CA THR A 170 12.44 -23.03 -3.91
C THR A 170 11.94 -22.70 -5.31
N SER A 171 11.79 -21.42 -5.64
CA SER A 171 11.30 -20.96 -6.95
C SER A 171 12.24 -21.37 -8.08
N ARG A 172 11.66 -21.68 -9.25
CA ARG A 172 12.45 -21.85 -10.49
C ARG A 172 13.18 -20.55 -10.91
N LYS A 173 12.81 -19.40 -10.34
CA LYS A 173 13.43 -18.09 -10.58
C LYS A 173 14.37 -17.69 -9.43
N ALA A 174 14.65 -18.60 -8.50
CA ALA A 174 15.59 -18.34 -7.43
C ALA A 174 16.95 -17.87 -8.01
N GLN A 175 17.49 -16.84 -7.39
CA GLN A 175 18.82 -16.33 -7.75
C GLN A 175 19.75 -16.50 -6.55
N PRO A 176 21.04 -16.80 -6.78
CA PRO A 176 22.03 -16.75 -5.71
C PRO A 176 22.11 -15.32 -5.19
N MET A 177 22.13 -15.16 -3.87
CA MET A 177 22.38 -13.87 -3.23
C MET A 177 23.87 -13.61 -3.14
#